data_aa2f9e447987046792352ed44ea5ed5e
#
_entry.id   aa2f9e447987046792352ed44ea5ed5e
#
_cell.length_a   1.000
_cell.length_b   1.000
_cell.length_c   1.000
_cell.angle_alpha   90.00
_cell.angle_beta   90.00
_cell.angle_gamma   90.00
#
_symmetry.space_group_name_H-M   'P 1'
#
loop_
_entity.id
_entity.type
_entity.pdbx_description
1 polymer ?
#
loop_
_entity_poly.entity_id
_entity_poly.type
_entity_poly.pdbx_seq_one_letter_code
_entity_poly.pdbx_strand_id
1 'polypeptide(L)'
;MLVLVSMLTFASVFANELVDRVYTIPADEWRYVDLGIRDRSALVEAEYEVTSGSHQVRLAVMRRNDLELLREGLAHGVVEATEPGGAGELRCEVRPPGEYVAVVDNRMGEGRAAQVRLRIRIEFSPAGDAVERLSPQRRLTVILVSFGVFFAIVTWSGRKLLPTFRR
;
A
#
# COMPACT_ATOMS: atom_id res chain seq x y z
N MET A 1 -47.62 3.14 10.39
CA MET A 1 -46.45 3.76 11.02
C MET A 1 -45.26 2.81 10.82
N LEU A 2 -44.49 3.07 9.76
CA LEU A 2 -43.41 2.18 9.31
C LEU A 2 -42.08 2.76 9.81
N VAL A 3 -41.43 2.08 10.78
CA VAL A 3 -40.14 2.49 11.35
C VAL A 3 -39.04 1.93 10.43
N LEU A 4 -38.40 2.79 9.66
CA LEU A 4 -37.26 2.48 8.83
C LEU A 4 -36.02 2.47 9.72
N VAL A 5 -35.55 1.28 10.12
CA VAL A 5 -34.30 1.12 10.87
C VAL A 5 -33.15 1.19 9.85
N SER A 6 -32.50 2.35 9.80
CA SER A 6 -31.27 2.56 9.02
C SER A 6 -30.12 1.87 9.75
N MET A 7 -29.69 0.70 9.28
CA MET A 7 -28.44 0.07 9.72
C MET A 7 -27.27 0.84 9.10
N LEU A 8 -26.64 1.70 9.90
CA LEU A 8 -25.29 2.21 9.61
C LEU A 8 -24.28 1.05 9.79
N THR A 9 -23.88 0.46 8.68
CA THR A 9 -22.71 -0.43 8.65
C THR A 9 -21.45 0.42 8.78
N PHE A 10 -20.88 0.47 9.99
CA PHE A 10 -19.52 0.96 10.20
C PHE A 10 -18.57 -0.03 9.53
N ALA A 11 -17.98 0.36 8.40
CA ALA A 11 -16.84 -0.32 7.85
C ALA A 11 -15.66 -0.13 8.82
N SER A 12 -15.33 -1.15 9.58
CA SER A 12 -14.14 -1.16 10.43
C SER A 12 -12.92 -1.14 9.50
N VAL A 13 -12.27 0.00 9.41
CA VAL A 13 -10.96 0.13 8.78
C VAL A 13 -9.98 -0.57 9.73
N PHE A 14 -9.49 -1.72 9.34
CA PHE A 14 -8.45 -2.44 10.10
C PHE A 14 -7.10 -1.76 9.81
N ALA A 15 -6.73 -0.79 10.63
CA ALA A 15 -5.36 -0.34 10.71
C ALA A 15 -4.53 -1.48 11.33
N ASN A 16 -3.60 -2.04 10.59
CA ASN A 16 -2.73 -3.10 11.07
C ASN A 16 -1.45 -2.44 11.60
N GLU A 17 -1.23 -2.50 12.91
CA GLU A 17 0.02 -2.07 13.52
C GLU A 17 1.12 -3.08 13.12
N LEU A 18 2.05 -2.63 12.26
CA LEU A 18 3.13 -3.47 11.76
C LEU A 18 4.30 -3.56 12.76
N VAL A 19 4.62 -2.45 13.41
CA VAL A 19 5.79 -2.32 14.31
C VAL A 19 5.46 -1.39 15.48
N ASP A 20 5.79 -1.79 16.70
CA ASP A 20 6.01 -0.95 17.88
C ASP A 20 7.23 -1.53 18.62
N ARG A 21 8.42 -1.02 18.33
CA ARG A 21 9.68 -1.54 18.91
C ARG A 21 10.70 -0.43 19.12
N VAL A 22 11.61 -0.70 20.06
CA VAL A 22 12.80 0.11 20.26
C VAL A 22 13.98 -0.50 19.52
N TYR A 23 14.63 0.33 18.72
CA TYR A 23 15.82 -0.02 17.96
C TYR A 23 17.03 0.74 18.49
N THR A 24 18.17 0.07 18.61
CA THR A 24 19.45 0.75 18.79
C THR A 24 20.10 0.92 17.42
N ILE A 25 20.36 2.18 17.05
CA ILE A 25 20.99 2.55 15.79
C ILE A 25 22.37 3.08 16.12
N PRO A 26 23.44 2.43 15.67
CA PRO A 26 24.81 2.91 15.90
C PRO A 26 25.02 4.31 15.32
N ALA A 27 26.11 4.93 15.71
CA ALA A 27 26.55 6.18 15.10
C ALA A 27 26.83 5.98 13.60
N ASP A 28 26.48 6.96 12.80
CA ASP A 28 26.72 7.00 11.36
C ASP A 28 26.08 5.83 10.56
N GLU A 29 25.12 5.14 11.18
CA GLU A 29 24.41 4.02 10.57
C GLU A 29 22.91 4.34 10.37
N TRP A 30 22.24 3.45 9.65
CA TRP A 30 20.81 3.43 9.46
C TRP A 30 20.27 2.00 9.60
N ARG A 31 18.97 1.91 9.88
CA ARG A 31 18.25 0.64 9.89
C ARG A 31 16.95 0.77 9.11
N TYR A 32 16.47 -0.33 8.59
CA TYR A 32 15.22 -0.34 7.86
C TYR A 32 14.26 -1.42 8.36
N VAL A 33 12.98 -1.20 8.08
CA VAL A 33 11.88 -2.13 8.29
C VAL A 33 11.16 -2.30 6.96
N ASP A 34 10.94 -3.54 6.55
CA ASP A 34 10.15 -3.86 5.36
C ASP A 34 8.66 -3.64 5.66
N LEU A 35 7.99 -2.88 4.81
CA LEU A 35 6.57 -2.56 5.00
C LEU A 35 5.62 -3.61 4.44
N GLY A 36 6.12 -4.59 3.68
CA GLY A 36 5.31 -5.68 3.13
C GLY A 36 4.22 -5.25 2.14
N ILE A 37 4.32 -4.04 1.59
CA ILE A 37 3.35 -3.49 0.64
C ILE A 37 3.74 -3.95 -0.76
N ARG A 38 3.03 -4.96 -1.31
CA ARG A 38 3.36 -5.55 -2.62
C ARG A 38 2.30 -5.32 -3.69
N ASP A 39 1.04 -5.58 -3.36
CA ASP A 39 -0.01 -5.76 -4.36
C ASP A 39 -1.10 -4.68 -4.31
N ARG A 40 -1.07 -3.80 -3.33
CA ARG A 40 -2.09 -2.77 -3.11
C ARG A 40 -1.46 -1.46 -2.69
N SER A 41 -2.11 -0.36 -3.04
CA SER A 41 -1.78 0.94 -2.45
C SER A 41 -2.10 0.93 -0.95
N ALA A 42 -1.30 1.64 -0.18
CA ALA A 42 -1.46 1.73 1.25
C ALA A 42 -1.16 3.13 1.75
N LEU A 43 -1.83 3.51 2.83
CA LEU A 43 -1.48 4.66 3.64
C LEU A 43 -0.52 4.16 4.73
N VAL A 44 0.66 4.74 4.78
CA VAL A 44 1.68 4.47 5.80
C VAL A 44 1.70 5.63 6.77
N GLU A 45 1.48 5.33 8.04
CA GLU A 45 1.67 6.24 9.16
C GLU A 45 2.83 5.72 10.00
N ALA A 46 3.86 6.52 10.15
CA ALA A 46 5.03 6.13 10.93
C ALA A 46 5.46 7.27 11.85
N GLU A 47 5.72 6.93 13.10
CA GLU A 47 6.21 7.85 14.12
C GLU A 47 7.46 7.28 14.76
N TYR A 48 8.37 8.16 15.16
CA TYR A 48 9.53 7.79 15.95
C TYR A 48 9.77 8.77 17.09
N GLU A 49 10.39 8.25 18.16
CA GLU A 49 10.85 9.01 19.29
C GLU A 49 12.21 8.49 19.75
N VAL A 50 13.18 9.39 19.89
CA VAL A 50 14.50 9.06 20.43
C VAL A 50 14.40 9.01 21.95
N THR A 51 14.58 7.83 22.52
CA THR A 51 14.53 7.63 23.97
C THR A 51 15.87 7.90 24.66
N SER A 52 16.97 7.78 23.91
CA SER A 52 18.32 8.16 24.38
C SER A 52 19.31 8.28 23.22
N GLY A 53 20.38 9.01 23.45
CA GLY A 53 21.48 9.18 22.50
C GLY A 53 21.34 10.38 21.58
N SER A 54 21.62 10.21 20.27
CA SER A 54 21.53 11.29 19.30
C SER A 54 20.10 11.69 19.03
N HIS A 55 19.83 12.99 19.04
CA HIS A 55 18.53 13.58 18.65
C HIS A 55 18.51 14.08 17.20
N GLN A 56 19.42 13.63 16.35
CA GLN A 56 19.49 13.96 14.93
C GLN A 56 19.13 12.75 14.05
N VAL A 57 18.01 12.11 14.39
CA VAL A 57 17.49 10.95 13.66
C VAL A 57 16.48 11.41 12.62
N ARG A 58 16.49 10.78 11.45
CA ARG A 58 15.54 11.00 10.36
C ARG A 58 14.80 9.73 10.03
N LEU A 59 13.51 9.82 9.84
CA LEU A 59 12.68 8.73 9.33
C LEU A 59 12.33 9.01 7.87
N ALA A 60 12.46 8.00 7.00
CA ALA A 60 12.12 8.11 5.59
C ALA A 60 11.42 6.85 5.08
N VAL A 61 10.47 7.01 4.17
CA VAL A 61 9.87 5.92 3.40
C VAL A 61 10.38 5.99 1.98
N MET A 62 10.85 4.85 1.45
CA MET A 62 11.38 4.73 0.11
C MET A 62 11.10 3.37 -0.51
N ARG A 63 11.34 3.23 -1.80
CA ARG A 63 11.28 1.93 -2.48
C ARG A 63 12.49 1.08 -2.12
N ARG A 64 12.32 -0.23 -2.17
CA ARG A 64 13.40 -1.19 -1.91
C ARG A 64 14.62 -0.97 -2.82
N ASN A 65 14.41 -0.63 -4.08
CA ASN A 65 15.50 -0.35 -5.01
C ASN A 65 16.28 0.90 -4.62
N ASP A 66 15.61 1.93 -4.09
CA ASP A 66 16.26 3.15 -3.60
C ASP A 66 17.10 2.88 -2.34
N LEU A 67 16.72 1.89 -1.52
CA LEU A 67 17.52 1.44 -0.39
C LEU A 67 18.89 0.87 -0.83
N GLU A 68 18.94 0.14 -1.94
CA GLU A 68 20.20 -0.37 -2.47
C GLU A 68 21.09 0.79 -2.96
N LEU A 69 20.51 1.78 -3.64
CA LEU A 69 21.23 2.99 -4.03
C LEU A 69 21.76 3.77 -2.81
N LEU A 70 20.93 3.89 -1.75
CA LEU A 70 21.35 4.48 -0.47
C LEU A 70 22.55 3.74 0.15
N ARG A 71 22.53 2.42 0.09
CA ARG A 71 23.63 1.55 0.59
C ARG A 71 24.93 1.77 -0.17
N GLU A 72 24.85 2.01 -1.47
CA GLU A 72 25.98 2.30 -2.34
C GLU A 72 26.43 3.76 -2.27
N GLY A 73 25.72 4.60 -1.50
CA GLY A 73 26.00 6.04 -1.41
C GLY A 73 25.61 6.83 -2.67
N LEU A 74 24.75 6.27 -3.51
CA LEU A 74 24.27 6.87 -4.73
C LEU A 74 23.02 7.73 -4.49
N ALA A 75 22.70 8.58 -5.46
CA ALA A 75 21.46 9.35 -5.45
C ALA A 75 20.26 8.39 -5.49
N HIS A 76 19.32 8.55 -4.57
CA HIS A 76 18.15 7.69 -4.38
C HIS A 76 16.88 8.53 -4.21
N GLY A 77 15.75 7.94 -4.55
CA GLY A 77 14.43 8.53 -4.35
C GLY A 77 13.93 8.30 -2.94
N VAL A 78 13.16 9.26 -2.43
CA VAL A 78 12.44 9.17 -1.16
C VAL A 78 10.98 9.50 -1.45
N VAL A 79 10.06 8.70 -0.92
CA VAL A 79 8.60 8.96 -1.04
C VAL A 79 8.22 10.10 -0.09
N GLU A 80 8.61 9.98 1.17
CA GLU A 80 8.39 10.96 2.21
C GLU A 80 9.47 10.83 3.28
N ALA A 81 9.83 11.92 3.95
CA ALA A 81 10.79 11.91 5.05
C ALA A 81 10.52 13.02 6.06
N THR A 82 10.87 12.76 7.32
CA THR A 82 10.87 13.79 8.37
C THR A 82 12.11 14.66 8.28
N GLU A 83 12.06 15.85 8.89
CA GLU A 83 13.28 16.55 9.26
C GLU A 83 14.05 15.76 10.33
N PRO A 84 15.38 15.88 10.38
CA PRO A 84 16.19 15.29 11.45
C PRO A 84 15.80 15.88 12.81
N GLY A 85 15.59 15.00 13.80
CA GLY A 85 15.16 15.45 15.12
C GLY A 85 15.11 14.34 16.17
N GLY A 86 14.68 14.70 17.39
CA GLY A 86 14.47 13.74 18.48
C GLY A 86 13.15 12.98 18.42
N ALA A 87 12.22 13.46 17.61
CA ALA A 87 10.95 12.82 17.33
C ALA A 87 10.42 13.31 15.98
N GLY A 88 9.57 12.53 15.35
CA GLY A 88 8.91 12.91 14.11
C GLY A 88 7.85 11.92 13.70
N GLU A 89 6.94 12.41 12.89
CA GLU A 89 5.89 11.61 12.26
C GLU A 89 5.86 11.85 10.76
N LEU A 90 5.49 10.86 10.01
CA LEU A 90 5.20 10.97 8.59
C LEU A 90 3.93 10.20 8.25
N ARG A 91 3.22 10.73 7.28
CA ARG A 91 2.03 10.10 6.72
C ARG A 91 2.11 10.20 5.22
N CYS A 92 2.23 9.07 4.53
CA CYS A 92 2.33 9.08 3.09
C CYS A 92 1.50 7.95 2.45
N GLU A 93 0.97 8.25 1.29
CA GLU A 93 0.30 7.26 0.47
C GLU A 93 1.30 6.66 -0.53
N VAL A 94 1.52 5.35 -0.44
CA VAL A 94 2.41 4.61 -1.34
C VAL A 94 1.66 4.14 -2.57
N ARG A 95 2.04 4.70 -3.71
CA ARG A 95 1.55 4.36 -5.06
C ARG A 95 2.70 4.42 -6.07
N PRO A 96 2.79 3.55 -7.06
CA PRO A 96 2.02 2.31 -7.29
C PRO A 96 2.39 1.22 -6.27
N PRO A 97 1.67 0.10 -6.23
CA PRO A 97 2.06 -1.06 -5.43
C PRO A 97 3.50 -1.48 -5.71
N GLY A 98 4.21 -1.96 -4.69
CA GLY A 98 5.62 -2.33 -4.81
C GLY A 98 6.24 -2.65 -3.45
N GLU A 99 7.53 -2.93 -3.44
CA GLU A 99 8.29 -3.15 -2.22
C GLU A 99 8.76 -1.81 -1.65
N TYR A 100 8.32 -1.50 -0.43
CA TYR A 100 8.66 -0.28 0.29
C TYR A 100 9.26 -0.60 1.64
N VAL A 101 10.13 0.29 2.09
CA VAL A 101 10.83 0.20 3.38
C VAL A 101 10.74 1.53 4.12
N ALA A 102 10.66 1.45 5.45
CA ALA A 102 10.89 2.58 6.34
C ALA A 102 12.33 2.55 6.83
N VAL A 103 13.06 3.63 6.64
CA VAL A 103 14.47 3.77 7.02
C VAL A 103 14.59 4.76 8.16
N VAL A 104 15.24 4.36 9.24
CA VAL A 104 15.62 5.23 10.35
C VAL A 104 17.12 5.51 10.24
N ASP A 105 17.46 6.75 9.96
CA ASP A 105 18.82 7.20 9.62
C ASP A 105 19.42 8.04 10.76
N ASN A 106 20.54 7.61 11.31
CA ASN A 106 21.30 8.29 12.37
C ASN A 106 22.67 8.81 11.87
N ARG A 107 22.86 8.94 10.55
CA ARG A 107 24.14 9.44 9.99
C ARG A 107 24.39 10.92 10.26
N MET A 108 23.35 11.66 10.66
CA MET A 108 23.49 13.05 11.11
C MET A 108 23.70 13.17 12.61
N GLY A 109 23.89 12.05 13.32
CA GLY A 109 23.89 11.94 14.78
C GLY A 109 25.17 12.34 15.49
N GLU A 110 26.08 13.06 14.84
CA GLU A 110 27.33 13.57 15.43
C GLU A 110 28.18 12.48 16.10
N GLY A 111 28.24 11.29 15.48
CA GLY A 111 29.03 10.16 16.00
C GLY A 111 28.45 9.51 17.26
N ARG A 112 27.18 9.71 17.58
CA ARG A 112 26.49 9.12 18.73
C ARG A 112 25.42 8.10 18.30
N ALA A 113 25.36 6.97 18.98
CA ALA A 113 24.27 6.04 18.81
C ALA A 113 22.94 6.62 19.30
N ALA A 114 21.83 6.16 18.74
CA ALA A 114 20.49 6.53 19.14
C ALA A 114 19.67 5.29 19.53
N GLN A 115 18.87 5.39 20.60
CA GLN A 115 17.79 4.47 20.87
C GLN A 115 16.48 5.11 20.41
N VAL A 116 15.81 4.44 19.48
CA VAL A 116 14.65 4.99 18.79
C VAL A 116 13.48 4.05 18.96
N ARG A 117 12.38 4.53 19.54
CA ARG A 117 11.10 3.85 19.49
C ARG A 117 10.45 4.16 18.17
N LEU A 118 10.15 3.15 17.38
CA LEU A 118 9.52 3.26 16.07
C LEU A 118 8.16 2.58 16.10
N ARG A 119 7.13 3.30 15.67
CA ARG A 119 5.79 2.77 15.42
C ARG A 119 5.42 2.96 13.97
N ILE A 120 4.89 1.91 13.37
CA ILE A 120 4.42 1.94 11.98
C ILE A 120 3.04 1.30 11.92
N ARG A 121 2.10 2.02 11.32
CA ARG A 121 0.76 1.55 10.97
C ARG A 121 0.59 1.58 9.48
N ILE A 122 -0.08 0.56 8.96
CA ILE A 122 -0.37 0.46 7.53
C ILE A 122 -1.86 0.22 7.35
N GLU A 123 -2.48 1.10 6.60
CA GLU A 123 -3.86 0.99 6.18
C GLU A 123 -3.88 0.68 4.68
N PHE A 124 -4.27 -0.53 4.33
CA PHE A 124 -4.40 -0.90 2.93
C PHE A 124 -5.69 -0.30 2.35
N SER A 125 -5.56 0.33 1.18
CA SER A 125 -6.74 0.76 0.44
C SER A 125 -7.62 -0.44 0.13
N PRO A 126 -8.95 -0.34 0.32
CA PRO A 126 -9.84 -1.43 -0.02
C PRO A 126 -9.62 -1.84 -1.47
N ALA A 127 -9.63 -3.15 -1.73
CA ALA A 127 -9.27 -3.78 -3.01
C ALA A 127 -10.04 -3.28 -4.26
N GLY A 128 -10.82 -2.22 -4.12
CA GLY A 128 -11.56 -1.57 -5.21
C GLY A 128 -10.76 -0.56 -6.03
N ASP A 129 -9.63 -0.04 -5.54
CA ASP A 129 -8.87 1.00 -6.24
C ASP A 129 -7.84 0.46 -7.25
N ALA A 130 -7.47 -0.82 -7.15
CA ALA A 130 -6.59 -1.49 -8.11
C ALA A 130 -7.35 -2.07 -9.32
N VAL A 131 -8.68 -2.03 -9.31
CA VAL A 131 -9.46 -2.30 -10.52
C VAL A 131 -9.38 -1.05 -11.40
N GLU A 132 -8.39 -1.02 -12.29
CA GLU A 132 -8.38 -0.11 -13.42
C GLU A 132 -9.77 -0.23 -14.08
N ARG A 133 -10.62 0.76 -13.80
CA ARG A 133 -11.98 0.79 -14.36
C ARG A 133 -11.81 0.82 -15.86
N LEU A 134 -12.03 -0.33 -16.49
CA LEU A 134 -12.06 -0.44 -17.93
C LEU A 134 -12.84 0.76 -18.47
N SER A 135 -12.25 1.48 -19.40
CA SER A 135 -12.92 2.64 -20.00
C SER A 135 -14.34 2.24 -20.41
N PRO A 136 -15.34 3.13 -20.29
CA PRO A 136 -16.73 2.80 -20.60
C PRO A 136 -16.90 2.10 -21.95
N GLN A 137 -16.05 2.45 -22.92
CA GLN A 137 -16.03 1.83 -24.24
C GLN A 137 -15.57 0.36 -24.21
N ARG A 138 -14.51 0.01 -23.46
CA ARG A 138 -14.07 -1.39 -23.29
C ARG A 138 -15.09 -2.23 -22.56
N ARG A 139 -15.78 -1.65 -21.58
CA ARG A 139 -16.88 -2.30 -20.85
C ARG A 139 -18.04 -2.65 -21.77
N LEU A 140 -18.47 -1.71 -22.60
CA LEU A 140 -19.48 -1.92 -23.63
C LEU A 140 -19.09 -2.99 -24.62
N THR A 141 -17.85 -2.99 -25.09
CA THR A 141 -17.32 -3.99 -26.04
C THR A 141 -17.38 -5.40 -25.44
N VAL A 142 -16.95 -5.57 -24.19
CA VAL A 142 -17.00 -6.89 -23.50
C VAL A 142 -18.45 -7.37 -23.37
N ILE A 143 -19.37 -6.48 -22.97
CA ILE A 143 -20.80 -6.81 -22.84
C ILE A 143 -21.38 -7.22 -24.20
N LEU A 144 -21.15 -6.45 -25.25
CA LEU A 144 -21.69 -6.74 -26.58
C LEU A 144 -21.12 -8.05 -27.15
N VAL A 145 -19.83 -8.31 -26.98
CA VAL A 145 -19.21 -9.59 -27.40
C VAL A 145 -19.80 -10.77 -26.63
N SER A 146 -19.97 -10.64 -25.32
CA SER A 146 -20.59 -11.70 -24.50
C SER A 146 -22.02 -12.01 -24.90
N PHE A 147 -22.83 -10.96 -25.14
CA PHE A 147 -24.19 -11.15 -25.66
C PHE A 147 -24.20 -11.75 -27.06
N GLY A 148 -23.31 -11.29 -27.95
CA GLY A 148 -23.19 -11.85 -29.30
C GLY A 148 -22.87 -13.35 -29.31
N VAL A 149 -21.92 -13.78 -28.50
CA VAL A 149 -21.58 -15.19 -28.34
C VAL A 149 -22.75 -15.98 -27.76
N PHE A 150 -23.41 -15.47 -26.73
CA PHE A 150 -24.58 -16.09 -26.13
C PHE A 150 -25.70 -16.32 -27.16
N PHE A 151 -26.10 -15.29 -27.92
CA PHE A 151 -27.12 -15.41 -28.95
C PHE A 151 -26.74 -16.33 -30.08
N ALA A 152 -25.46 -16.36 -30.49
CA ALA A 152 -24.96 -17.30 -31.49
C ALA A 152 -25.13 -18.75 -31.02
N ILE A 153 -24.81 -19.05 -29.75
CA ILE A 153 -24.95 -20.39 -29.20
C ILE A 153 -26.44 -20.79 -29.11
N VAL A 154 -27.29 -19.87 -28.61
CA VAL A 154 -28.75 -20.15 -28.49
C VAL A 154 -29.39 -20.39 -29.85
N THR A 155 -29.09 -19.58 -30.86
CA THR A 155 -29.66 -19.73 -32.22
C THR A 155 -29.13 -21.01 -32.89
N TRP A 156 -27.86 -21.35 -32.71
CA TRP A 156 -27.30 -22.58 -33.24
C TRP A 156 -27.90 -23.84 -32.59
N SER A 157 -28.04 -23.79 -31.25
CA SER A 157 -28.69 -24.90 -30.48
C SER A 157 -30.17 -25.04 -30.84
N GLY A 158 -30.89 -23.92 -30.97
CA GLY A 158 -32.31 -23.92 -31.37
C GLY A 158 -32.54 -24.52 -32.76
N ARG A 159 -31.67 -24.19 -33.74
CA ARG A 159 -31.74 -24.79 -35.09
C ARG A 159 -31.54 -26.30 -35.09
N LYS A 160 -30.75 -26.82 -34.18
CA LYS A 160 -30.47 -28.26 -34.08
C LYS A 160 -31.61 -29.03 -33.41
N LEU A 161 -32.42 -28.39 -32.58
CA LEU A 161 -33.54 -29.00 -31.87
C LEU A 161 -34.87 -28.99 -32.66
N LEU A 162 -35.06 -27.98 -33.55
CA LEU A 162 -36.27 -27.85 -34.35
C LEU A 162 -36.61 -29.04 -35.27
N PRO A 163 -35.67 -29.78 -35.91
CA PRO A 163 -36.02 -30.94 -36.72
C PRO A 163 -36.52 -32.15 -35.89
N THR A 164 -36.23 -32.19 -34.58
CA THR A 164 -36.61 -33.35 -33.74
C THR A 164 -38.10 -33.31 -33.31
N PHE A 165 -38.74 -32.15 -33.38
CA PHE A 165 -40.17 -31.97 -33.03
C PHE A 165 -41.13 -32.07 -34.25
N ARG A 166 -40.64 -32.40 -35.45
CA ARG A 166 -41.46 -32.53 -36.67
C ARG A 166 -41.61 -33.95 -37.14
N ARG A 167 -41.52 -34.92 -36.23
CA ARG A 167 -41.93 -36.30 -36.50
C ARG A 167 -43.07 -36.75 -35.58
#